data_bcf3c87c21225c79d8a397981a98958f
#
_entry.id   bcf3c87c21225c79d8a397981a98958f
#
_cell.length_a   1.000
_cell.length_b   1.000
_cell.length_c   1.000
_cell.angle_alpha   90.00
_cell.angle_beta   90.00
_cell.angle_gamma   90.00
#
_symmetry.space_group_name_H-M   'P 1'
#
loop_
_entity.id
_entity.type
_entity.pdbx_description
1 polymer ?
#
loop_
_entity_poly.entity_id
_entity_poly.type
_entity_poly.pdbx_seq_one_letter_code
_entity_poly.pdbx_strand_id
1 'polypeptide(L)'
;MSSAAAPGAGKVMCVTGASGYIASWIVKLLLARGYTVRATVRDTADPKKTLHLRALDGAKDRLHLFKASLLDEGSFDTAIDGCDGVLHTASPFYHNVKDPQAELLDPAVKGTLNVLSSCKKASIKRVVVTSSIAAVAYNGKPRTPDVIVDETWFSNPEICAKMQVINL
;
A
#
# COMPACT_ATOMS: atom_id res chain seq x y z
N MET A 1 27.28 -18.42 21.46
CA MET A 1 26.14 -18.76 20.60
C MET A 1 25.92 -17.58 19.67
N SER A 2 26.24 -17.72 18.39
CA SER A 2 26.01 -16.65 17.40
C SER A 2 24.51 -16.51 17.19
N SER A 3 23.92 -15.41 17.65
CA SER A 3 22.53 -15.05 17.34
C SER A 3 22.44 -14.81 15.84
N ALA A 4 21.68 -15.62 15.13
CA ALA A 4 21.41 -15.37 13.72
C ALA A 4 20.82 -13.96 13.56
N ALA A 5 21.35 -13.18 12.65
CA ALA A 5 20.85 -11.83 12.38
C ALA A 5 19.36 -11.89 11.99
N ALA A 6 18.58 -10.93 12.46
CA ALA A 6 17.16 -10.84 12.07
C ALA A 6 17.02 -10.77 10.54
N PRO A 7 16.01 -11.43 9.92
CA PRO A 7 15.87 -11.55 8.47
C PRO A 7 15.89 -10.21 7.71
N GLY A 8 15.49 -9.14 8.38
CA GLY A 8 15.42 -7.78 7.83
C GLY A 8 16.60 -6.88 8.18
N ALA A 9 17.60 -7.40 8.91
CA ALA A 9 18.73 -6.59 9.34
C ALA A 9 19.46 -5.95 8.14
N GLY A 10 19.64 -4.63 8.19
CA GLY A 10 20.26 -3.84 7.12
C GLY A 10 19.40 -3.59 5.88
N LYS A 11 18.15 -4.07 5.84
CA LYS A 11 17.23 -3.84 4.72
C LYS A 11 16.21 -2.76 5.03
N VAL A 12 15.90 -1.96 4.03
CA VAL A 12 14.95 -0.83 4.11
C VAL A 12 13.72 -1.12 3.27
N MET A 13 12.54 -1.02 3.86
CA MET A 13 11.26 -1.22 3.16
C MET A 13 10.42 0.04 3.23
N CYS A 14 9.84 0.45 2.09
CA CYS A 14 8.83 1.50 2.09
C CYS A 14 7.43 0.89 2.21
N VAL A 15 6.58 1.49 3.06
CA VAL A 15 5.16 1.12 3.21
C VAL A 15 4.31 2.36 2.96
N THR A 16 3.47 2.35 1.93
CA THR A 16 2.59 3.49 1.63
C THR A 16 1.28 3.40 2.42
N GLY A 17 0.73 4.57 2.81
CA GLY A 17 -0.53 4.63 3.55
C GLY A 17 -0.46 4.04 4.96
N ALA A 18 0.67 4.19 5.62
CA ALA A 18 1.03 3.48 6.85
C ALA A 18 0.06 3.67 8.02
N SER A 19 -0.73 4.75 8.04
CA SER A 19 -1.75 4.97 9.06
C SER A 19 -3.00 4.09 8.91
N GLY A 20 -3.14 3.38 7.78
CA GLY A 20 -4.23 2.45 7.53
C GLY A 20 -4.08 1.13 8.27
N TYR A 21 -5.18 0.39 8.43
CA TYR A 21 -5.22 -0.86 9.21
C TYR A 21 -4.20 -1.90 8.70
N ILE A 22 -4.28 -2.27 7.42
CA ILE A 22 -3.36 -3.27 6.83
C ILE A 22 -1.91 -2.78 6.92
N ALA A 23 -1.66 -1.53 6.52
CA ALA A 23 -0.33 -0.96 6.50
C ALA A 23 0.32 -0.90 7.88
N SER A 24 -0.42 -0.53 8.93
CA SER A 24 0.11 -0.48 10.30
C SER A 24 0.55 -1.86 10.80
N TRP A 25 -0.18 -2.92 10.45
CA TRP A 25 0.23 -4.29 10.73
C TRP A 25 1.48 -4.71 9.95
N ILE A 26 1.59 -4.30 8.67
CA ILE A 26 2.80 -4.54 7.87
C ILE A 26 4.01 -3.85 8.52
N VAL A 27 3.87 -2.57 8.91
CA VAL A 27 4.93 -1.83 9.62
C VAL A 27 5.34 -2.57 10.87
N LYS A 28 4.40 -2.99 11.73
CA LYS A 28 4.66 -3.76 12.95
C LYS A 28 5.46 -5.03 12.66
N LEU A 29 5.04 -5.81 11.67
CA LEU A 29 5.70 -7.07 11.32
C LEU A 29 7.09 -6.86 10.72
N LEU A 30 7.29 -5.82 9.94
CA LEU A 30 8.62 -5.48 9.40
C LEU A 30 9.57 -5.07 10.52
N LEU A 31 9.15 -4.18 11.43
CA LEU A 31 9.94 -3.78 12.58
C LEU A 31 10.32 -4.97 13.46
N ALA A 32 9.36 -5.87 13.75
CA ALA A 32 9.61 -7.08 14.52
C ALA A 32 10.63 -8.03 13.86
N ARG A 33 10.73 -7.99 12.52
CA ARG A 33 11.72 -8.76 11.74
C ARG A 33 13.05 -8.04 11.53
N GLY A 34 13.25 -6.88 12.13
CA GLY A 34 14.51 -6.14 12.07
C GLY A 34 14.68 -5.22 10.85
N TYR A 35 13.66 -5.03 10.03
CA TYR A 35 13.71 -4.08 8.91
C TYR A 35 13.71 -2.64 9.40
N THR A 36 14.36 -1.77 8.66
CA THR A 36 14.11 -0.33 8.70
C THR A 36 12.91 -0.02 7.81
N VAL A 37 11.96 0.76 8.31
CA VAL A 37 10.71 1.04 7.61
C VAL A 37 10.59 2.54 7.32
N ARG A 38 10.44 2.89 6.07
CA ARG A 38 10.04 4.22 5.60
C ARG A 38 8.54 4.20 5.33
N ALA A 39 7.77 4.83 6.20
CA ALA A 39 6.33 4.75 6.21
C ALA A 39 5.72 6.08 5.74
N THR A 40 4.89 6.06 4.68
CA THR A 40 4.26 7.29 4.21
C THR A 40 2.88 7.49 4.82
N VAL A 41 2.61 8.73 5.22
CA VAL A 41 1.32 9.21 5.70
C VAL A 41 1.03 10.56 5.05
N ARG A 42 -0.25 10.97 4.98
CA ARG A 42 -0.63 12.26 4.38
C ARG A 42 -0.19 13.45 5.22
N ASP A 43 -0.16 13.29 6.54
CA ASP A 43 0.32 14.30 7.47
C ASP A 43 1.12 13.62 8.60
N THR A 44 2.40 13.95 8.69
CA THR A 44 3.31 13.42 9.71
C THR A 44 3.14 14.09 11.06
N ALA A 45 2.47 15.23 11.12
CA ALA A 45 2.18 15.98 12.34
C ALA A 45 0.84 15.57 13.00
N ASP A 46 -0.06 14.88 12.26
CA ASP A 46 -1.33 14.41 12.82
C ASP A 46 -1.12 13.25 13.81
N PRO A 47 -1.34 13.47 15.13
CA PRO A 47 -1.13 12.43 16.12
C PRO A 47 -2.11 11.25 15.95
N LYS A 48 -3.32 11.47 15.43
CA LYS A 48 -4.29 10.40 15.16
C LYS A 48 -3.81 9.43 14.09
N LYS A 49 -2.90 9.88 13.21
CA LYS A 49 -2.34 9.08 12.10
C LYS A 49 -0.96 8.50 12.43
N THR A 50 -0.28 8.98 13.46
CA THR A 50 1.13 8.67 13.69
C THR A 50 1.45 8.06 15.06
N LEU A 51 0.68 8.36 16.12
CA LEU A 51 1.01 7.88 17.46
C LEU A 51 1.05 6.36 17.57
N HIS A 52 0.08 5.66 16.98
CA HIS A 52 0.04 4.19 17.00
C HIS A 52 1.23 3.55 16.28
N LEU A 53 1.78 4.21 15.24
CA LEU A 53 2.97 3.75 14.54
C LEU A 53 4.23 3.99 15.37
N ARG A 54 4.33 5.17 15.97
CA ARG A 54 5.50 5.56 16.81
C ARG A 54 5.58 4.74 18.09
N ALA A 55 4.46 4.19 18.57
CA ALA A 55 4.38 3.34 19.76
C ALA A 55 4.79 1.87 19.50
N LEU A 56 5.07 1.48 18.25
CA LEU A 56 5.49 0.13 17.93
C LEU A 56 6.90 -0.18 18.44
N ASP A 57 7.14 -1.41 18.85
CA ASP A 57 8.46 -1.87 19.25
C ASP A 57 9.46 -1.70 18.08
N GLY A 58 10.61 -1.08 18.38
CA GLY A 58 11.64 -0.76 17.40
C GLY A 58 11.34 0.46 16.52
N ALA A 59 10.19 1.11 16.69
CA ALA A 59 9.85 2.30 15.89
C ALA A 59 10.80 3.46 16.16
N LYS A 60 11.28 3.63 17.40
CA LYS A 60 12.20 4.72 17.77
C LYS A 60 13.43 4.75 16.90
N ASP A 61 13.99 3.59 16.56
CA ASP A 61 15.28 3.49 15.87
C ASP A 61 15.12 3.18 14.37
N ARG A 62 14.01 2.52 13.96
CA ARG A 62 13.89 1.95 12.62
C ARG A 62 12.63 2.39 11.86
N LEU A 63 11.79 3.27 12.42
CA LEU A 63 10.64 3.82 11.71
C LEU A 63 10.88 5.28 11.33
N HIS A 64 10.80 5.59 10.04
CA HIS A 64 10.89 6.93 9.51
C HIS A 64 9.58 7.29 8.79
N LEU A 65 8.93 8.37 9.23
CA LEU A 65 7.67 8.82 8.65
C LEU A 65 7.94 9.88 7.58
N PHE A 66 7.29 9.72 6.42
CA PHE A 66 7.36 10.63 5.28
C PHE A 66 5.96 11.14 4.94
N LYS A 67 5.88 12.42 4.59
CA LYS A 67 4.64 12.98 4.04
C LYS A 67 4.56 12.64 2.55
N ALA A 68 3.46 11.98 2.14
CA ALA A 68 3.18 11.72 0.73
C ALA A 68 1.66 11.60 0.50
N SER A 69 1.23 11.99 -0.69
CA SER A 69 -0.17 11.91 -1.14
C SER A 69 -0.23 11.26 -2.52
N LEU A 70 -1.25 10.42 -2.75
CA LEU A 70 -1.40 9.66 -4.00
C LEU A 70 -1.47 10.55 -5.24
N LEU A 71 -2.13 11.71 -5.15
CA LEU A 71 -2.32 12.63 -6.27
C LEU A 71 -1.24 13.72 -6.36
N ASP A 72 -0.28 13.72 -5.44
CA ASP A 72 0.82 14.67 -5.44
C ASP A 72 2.03 14.01 -6.10
N GLU A 73 2.26 14.34 -7.38
CA GLU A 73 3.27 13.69 -8.22
C GLU A 73 4.68 13.84 -7.64
N GLY A 74 5.42 12.73 -7.58
CA GLY A 74 6.78 12.68 -7.02
C GLY A 74 6.83 12.72 -5.49
N SER A 75 5.70 12.84 -4.79
CA SER A 75 5.69 12.91 -3.31
C SER A 75 6.26 11.65 -2.63
N PHE A 76 6.33 10.53 -3.33
CA PHE A 76 6.89 9.27 -2.85
C PHE A 76 8.39 9.12 -3.10
N ASP A 77 8.98 9.95 -3.95
CA ASP A 77 10.39 9.81 -4.39
C ASP A 77 11.34 9.69 -3.19
N THR A 78 11.27 10.62 -2.24
CA THR A 78 12.16 10.64 -1.07
C THR A 78 11.96 9.43 -0.14
N ALA A 79 10.72 8.96 0.01
CA ALA A 79 10.42 7.82 0.87
C ALA A 79 10.90 6.49 0.26
N ILE A 80 10.91 6.39 -1.07
CA ILE A 80 11.23 5.18 -1.82
C ILE A 80 12.72 5.08 -2.16
N ASP A 81 13.40 6.20 -2.35
CA ASP A 81 14.80 6.21 -2.73
C ASP A 81 15.67 5.42 -1.75
N GLY A 82 16.51 4.51 -2.28
CA GLY A 82 17.38 3.64 -1.49
C GLY A 82 16.67 2.54 -0.69
N CYS A 83 15.40 2.23 -0.97
CA CYS A 83 14.72 1.07 -0.39
C CYS A 83 15.04 -0.23 -1.15
N ASP A 84 15.02 -1.36 -0.43
CA ASP A 84 15.13 -2.71 -1.03
C ASP A 84 13.80 -3.17 -1.66
N GLY A 85 12.69 -2.63 -1.20
CA GLY A 85 11.36 -2.96 -1.72
C GLY A 85 10.27 -2.01 -1.21
N VAL A 86 9.11 -2.07 -1.86
CA VAL A 86 7.96 -1.23 -1.58
C VAL A 86 6.71 -2.08 -1.39
N LEU A 87 5.96 -1.83 -0.32
CA LEU A 87 4.62 -2.38 -0.09
C LEU A 87 3.62 -1.24 -0.28
N HIS A 88 2.91 -1.29 -1.40
CA HIS A 88 1.93 -0.27 -1.75
C HIS A 88 0.54 -0.70 -1.27
N THR A 89 0.08 -0.06 -0.18
CA THR A 89 -1.23 -0.30 0.42
C THR A 89 -2.11 0.93 0.43
N ALA A 90 -1.56 2.08 0.06
CA ALA A 90 -2.31 3.32 -0.01
C ALA A 90 -3.36 3.23 -1.13
N SER A 91 -4.62 3.30 -0.77
CA SER A 91 -5.74 3.41 -1.68
C SER A 91 -6.87 4.18 -0.99
N PRO A 92 -7.67 4.97 -1.70
CA PRO A 92 -8.88 5.53 -1.14
C PRO A 92 -9.89 4.40 -0.91
N PHE A 93 -10.55 4.42 0.24
CA PHE A 93 -11.65 3.52 0.55
C PHE A 93 -12.71 4.27 1.36
N TYR A 94 -13.73 4.77 0.65
CA TYR A 94 -14.83 5.54 1.23
C TYR A 94 -16.16 4.98 0.74
N HIS A 95 -17.16 4.93 1.63
CA HIS A 95 -18.51 4.46 1.29
C HIS A 95 -19.43 5.57 0.77
N ASN A 96 -19.18 6.82 1.17
CA ASN A 96 -20.01 7.98 0.81
C ASN A 96 -19.20 8.94 -0.04
N VAL A 97 -19.12 8.67 -1.34
CA VAL A 97 -18.43 9.53 -2.30
C VAL A 97 -19.45 10.32 -3.10
N LYS A 98 -19.13 11.58 -3.39
CA LYS A 98 -19.96 12.46 -4.26
C LYS A 98 -19.55 12.30 -5.72
N ASP A 99 -18.26 12.20 -5.95
CA ASP A 99 -17.67 11.99 -7.28
C ASP A 99 -16.74 10.76 -7.24
N PRO A 100 -17.27 9.57 -7.64
CA PRO A 100 -16.48 8.35 -7.66
C PRO A 100 -15.23 8.43 -8.53
N GLN A 101 -15.27 9.19 -9.61
CA GLN A 101 -14.12 9.35 -10.51
C GLN A 101 -12.99 10.08 -9.78
N ALA A 102 -13.27 11.23 -9.20
CA ALA A 102 -12.26 12.06 -8.56
C ALA A 102 -11.82 11.54 -7.19
N GLU A 103 -12.73 10.90 -6.45
CA GLU A 103 -12.47 10.49 -5.06
C GLU A 103 -11.94 9.06 -4.93
N LEU A 104 -12.22 8.17 -5.90
CA LEU A 104 -11.81 6.76 -5.86
C LEU A 104 -10.96 6.33 -7.05
N LEU A 105 -11.46 6.47 -8.29
CA LEU A 105 -10.77 5.94 -9.47
C LEU A 105 -9.46 6.67 -9.76
N ASP A 106 -9.49 7.99 -9.80
CA ASP A 106 -8.30 8.80 -10.05
C ASP A 106 -7.20 8.56 -9.00
N PRO A 107 -7.48 8.60 -7.68
CA PRO A 107 -6.48 8.26 -6.69
C PRO A 107 -6.00 6.81 -6.74
N ALA A 108 -6.84 5.86 -7.09
CA ALA A 108 -6.43 4.46 -7.22
C ALA A 108 -5.47 4.28 -8.40
N VAL A 109 -5.83 4.77 -9.59
CA VAL A 109 -5.04 4.59 -10.81
C VAL A 109 -3.83 5.53 -10.81
N LYS A 110 -4.05 6.85 -10.72
CA LYS A 110 -2.97 7.85 -10.78
C LYS A 110 -2.03 7.71 -9.58
N GLY A 111 -2.58 7.41 -8.39
CA GLY A 111 -1.80 7.20 -7.18
C GLY A 111 -0.90 5.97 -7.28
N THR A 112 -1.40 4.85 -7.79
CA THR A 112 -0.59 3.66 -8.04
C THR A 112 0.51 3.95 -9.07
N LEU A 113 0.19 4.63 -10.16
CA LEU A 113 1.17 5.04 -11.18
C LEU A 113 2.23 5.98 -10.60
N ASN A 114 1.86 6.91 -9.73
CA ASN A 114 2.80 7.80 -9.05
C ASN A 114 3.80 7.00 -8.19
N VAL A 115 3.31 6.07 -7.37
CA VAL A 115 4.18 5.18 -6.56
C VAL A 115 5.09 4.34 -7.47
N LEU A 116 4.57 3.72 -8.53
CA LEU A 116 5.35 2.90 -9.46
C LEU A 116 6.39 3.73 -10.22
N SER A 117 6.07 4.99 -10.58
CA SER A 117 7.03 5.93 -11.19
C SER A 117 8.19 6.23 -10.24
N SER A 118 7.91 6.49 -8.96
CA SER A 118 8.94 6.67 -7.93
C SER A 118 9.79 5.39 -7.75
N CYS A 119 9.15 4.21 -7.77
CA CYS A 119 9.87 2.93 -7.72
C CYS A 119 10.80 2.74 -8.93
N LYS A 120 10.34 3.12 -10.13
CA LYS A 120 11.14 3.03 -11.35
C LYS A 120 12.35 3.99 -11.28
N LYS A 121 12.14 5.24 -10.87
CA LYS A 121 13.23 6.21 -10.68
C LYS A 121 14.29 5.70 -9.71
N ALA A 122 13.88 5.10 -8.60
CA ALA A 122 14.75 4.55 -7.56
C ALA A 122 15.28 3.13 -7.88
N SER A 123 14.99 2.58 -9.07
CA SER A 123 15.41 1.23 -9.48
C SER A 123 14.98 0.12 -8.51
N ILE A 124 13.82 0.26 -7.88
CA ILE A 124 13.27 -0.73 -6.96
C ILE A 124 12.96 -2.04 -7.69
N LYS A 125 13.50 -3.15 -7.17
CA LYS A 125 13.36 -4.47 -7.82
C LYS A 125 12.07 -5.20 -7.47
N ARG A 126 11.46 -4.88 -6.33
CA ARG A 126 10.25 -5.56 -5.84
C ARG A 126 9.24 -4.56 -5.29
N VAL A 127 8.06 -4.61 -5.87
CA VAL A 127 6.88 -3.87 -5.39
C VAL A 127 5.77 -4.88 -5.16
N VAL A 128 5.17 -4.82 -3.97
CA VAL A 128 3.97 -5.60 -3.62
C VAL A 128 2.81 -4.62 -3.51
N VAL A 129 1.78 -4.83 -4.30
CA VAL A 129 0.55 -4.02 -4.29
C VAL A 129 -0.55 -4.81 -3.62
N THR A 130 -1.22 -4.22 -2.62
CA THR A 130 -2.43 -4.83 -2.08
C THR A 130 -3.58 -4.63 -3.07
N SER A 131 -4.09 -5.72 -3.59
CA SER A 131 -5.26 -5.76 -4.45
C SER A 131 -6.53 -6.00 -3.62
N SER A 132 -7.64 -6.22 -4.28
CA SER A 132 -8.94 -6.50 -3.67
C SER A 132 -9.57 -7.72 -4.31
N ILE A 133 -10.44 -8.41 -3.57
CA ILE A 133 -11.35 -9.41 -4.16
C ILE A 133 -12.21 -8.79 -5.28
N ALA A 134 -12.50 -7.51 -5.20
CA ALA A 134 -13.20 -6.80 -6.26
C ALA A 134 -12.47 -6.81 -7.61
N ALA A 135 -11.15 -6.93 -7.60
CA ALA A 135 -10.36 -7.01 -8.84
C ALA A 135 -10.57 -8.32 -9.60
N VAL A 136 -11.11 -9.36 -8.95
CA VAL A 136 -11.30 -10.69 -9.56
C VAL A 136 -12.72 -11.24 -9.45
N ALA A 137 -13.61 -10.57 -8.72
CA ALA A 137 -14.92 -11.13 -8.40
C ALA A 137 -16.03 -10.79 -9.40
N TYR A 138 -15.88 -9.76 -10.24
CA TYR A 138 -16.97 -9.20 -11.04
C TYR A 138 -16.70 -9.35 -12.55
N ASN A 139 -16.55 -10.60 -13.02
CA ASN A 139 -16.28 -10.90 -14.43
C ASN A 139 -17.44 -11.61 -15.16
N GLY A 140 -18.60 -11.74 -14.51
CA GLY A 140 -19.78 -12.40 -15.08
C GLY A 140 -19.73 -13.93 -15.11
N LYS A 141 -18.62 -14.55 -14.67
CA LYS A 141 -18.51 -16.01 -14.61
C LYS A 141 -19.19 -16.55 -13.35
N PRO A 142 -19.79 -17.78 -13.40
CA PRO A 142 -20.38 -18.42 -12.23
C PRO A 142 -19.32 -18.65 -11.14
N ARG A 143 -19.67 -18.36 -9.89
CA ARG A 143 -18.83 -18.61 -8.72
C ARG A 143 -19.43 -19.75 -7.92
N THR A 144 -19.17 -20.98 -8.36
CA THR A 144 -19.53 -22.19 -7.61
C THR A 144 -18.39 -22.58 -6.66
N PRO A 145 -18.64 -23.41 -5.63
CA PRO A 145 -17.60 -23.86 -4.70
C PRO A 145 -16.41 -24.55 -5.37
N ASP A 146 -16.61 -25.12 -6.56
CA ASP A 146 -15.57 -25.85 -7.30
C ASP A 146 -14.70 -24.96 -8.16
N VAL A 147 -15.04 -23.67 -8.27
CA VAL A 147 -14.31 -22.72 -9.09
C VAL A 147 -13.09 -22.19 -8.36
N ILE A 148 -11.92 -22.36 -8.99
CA ILE A 148 -10.68 -21.74 -8.53
C ILE A 148 -10.59 -20.34 -9.15
N VAL A 149 -10.49 -19.33 -8.30
CA VAL A 149 -10.26 -17.93 -8.70
C VAL A 149 -8.77 -17.66 -8.65
N ASP A 150 -8.19 -17.33 -9.78
CA ASP A 150 -6.77 -17.04 -9.94
C ASP A 150 -6.53 -15.71 -10.67
N GLU A 151 -5.30 -15.45 -11.06
CA GLU A 151 -4.87 -14.23 -11.74
C GLU A 151 -5.47 -14.04 -13.15
N THR A 152 -6.18 -15.02 -13.68
CA THR A 152 -6.91 -14.91 -14.96
C THR A 152 -8.36 -14.41 -14.79
N TRP A 153 -8.78 -14.25 -13.52
CA TRP A 153 -10.15 -13.87 -13.17
C TRP A 153 -10.33 -12.35 -13.04
N PHE A 154 -9.78 -11.58 -13.95
CA PHE A 154 -9.98 -10.12 -13.91
C PHE A 154 -11.45 -9.74 -13.96
N SER A 155 -11.85 -8.82 -13.09
CA SER A 155 -13.17 -8.22 -13.11
C SER A 155 -13.38 -7.42 -14.40
N ASN A 156 -14.61 -7.43 -14.91
CA ASN A 156 -14.98 -6.69 -16.11
C ASN A 156 -15.37 -5.25 -15.72
N PRO A 157 -14.68 -4.21 -16.23
CA PRO A 157 -14.97 -2.83 -15.88
C PRO A 157 -16.42 -2.40 -16.15
N GLU A 158 -17.04 -2.90 -17.24
CA GLU A 158 -18.43 -2.57 -17.57
C GLU A 158 -19.41 -3.17 -16.57
N ILE A 159 -19.15 -4.41 -16.10
CA ILE A 159 -19.98 -5.06 -15.05
C ILE A 159 -19.80 -4.28 -13.75
N CYS A 160 -18.56 -3.91 -13.39
CA CYS A 160 -18.30 -3.14 -12.20
C CYS A 160 -19.00 -1.78 -12.22
N ALA A 161 -18.98 -1.08 -13.36
CA ALA A 161 -19.66 0.20 -13.53
C ALA A 161 -21.18 0.07 -13.37
N LYS A 162 -21.79 -0.96 -13.98
CA LYS A 162 -23.23 -1.25 -13.84
C LYS A 162 -23.63 -1.59 -12.41
N MET A 163 -22.77 -2.29 -11.68
CA MET A 163 -23.01 -2.70 -10.30
C MET A 163 -22.56 -1.64 -9.29
N GLN A 164 -22.06 -0.49 -9.73
CA GLN A 164 -21.49 0.56 -8.90
C GLN A 164 -20.39 0.05 -7.96
N VAL A 165 -19.64 -0.96 -8.38
CA VAL A 165 -18.48 -1.48 -7.67
C VAL A 165 -17.26 -0.63 -8.07
N ILE A 166 -16.85 0.24 -7.17
CA ILE A 166 -15.87 1.29 -7.45
C ILE A 166 -14.45 0.93 -6.93
N ASN A 167 -14.31 -0.19 -6.24
CA ASN A 167 -13.04 -0.62 -5.64
C ASN A 167 -12.30 -1.61 -6.57
N LEU A 168 -11.79 -1.11 -7.66
CA LEU A 168 -10.94 -1.88 -8.58
C LEU A 168 -9.48 -1.60 -8.35
#